data_77479536468c545a5049f0a433229714
#
_entry.id   77479536468c545a5049f0a433229714
#
_cell.length_a   1.000
_cell.length_b   1.000
_cell.length_c   1.000
_cell.angle_alpha   90.00
_cell.angle_beta   90.00
_cell.angle_gamma   90.00
#
_symmetry.space_group_name_H-M   'P 1'
#
loop_
_entity.id
_entity.type
_entity.pdbx_description
1 polymer ?
#
loop_
_entity_poly.entity_id
_entity_poly.type
_entity_poly.pdbx_seq_one_letter_code
_entity_poly.pdbx_strand_id
1 'polypeptide(L)'
;MEKSVNIGTLELEGMQFRAHHGCLERERVAGNDFVVDFRGDIDMSAAAESDKLEDAVNYALIYEAIAEEMSKPSDLLEHVAGRIVKTLAAKFPEFIRFSVRVSKKRPPVAGIVQWSRVTLYHKSISNIDLQQK
;
A
#
# COMPACT_ATOMS: atom_id res chain seq x y z
N MET A 1 -21.64 -18.61 23.80
CA MET A 1 -21.94 -18.46 22.37
C MET A 1 -20.78 -17.73 21.67
N GLU A 2 -20.22 -18.36 20.68
CA GLU A 2 -19.10 -17.78 19.94
C GLU A 2 -19.59 -16.68 19.00
N LYS A 3 -18.83 -15.59 18.95
CA LYS A 3 -19.07 -14.55 17.95
C LYS A 3 -18.42 -14.95 16.65
N SER A 4 -19.14 -14.81 15.55
CA SER A 4 -18.57 -14.93 14.23
C SER A 4 -17.66 -13.74 13.95
N VAL A 5 -16.53 -14.01 13.34
CA VAL A 5 -15.59 -12.98 12.90
C VAL A 5 -15.48 -13.05 11.38
N ASN A 6 -15.75 -11.94 10.75
CA ASN A 6 -15.66 -11.85 9.29
C ASN A 6 -14.39 -11.09 8.92
N ILE A 7 -13.35 -11.84 8.61
CA ILE A 7 -12.12 -11.26 8.08
C ILE A 7 -12.31 -11.08 6.58
N GLY A 8 -12.11 -9.87 6.10
CA GLY A 8 -12.26 -9.54 4.69
C GLY A 8 -11.03 -8.85 4.14
N THR A 9 -11.04 -8.70 2.83
CA THR A 9 -9.96 -8.03 2.10
C THR A 9 -10.50 -6.73 1.52
N LEU A 10 -9.81 -5.63 1.81
CA LEU A 10 -10.05 -4.33 1.20
C LEU A 10 -8.98 -4.06 0.17
N GLU A 11 -9.38 -3.65 -1.02
CA GLU A 11 -8.44 -3.34 -2.08
C GLU A 11 -8.67 -1.93 -2.61
N LEU A 12 -7.57 -1.20 -2.86
CA LEU A 12 -7.56 -0.01 -3.69
C LEU A 12 -6.68 -0.35 -4.88
N GLU A 13 -7.29 -0.48 -6.04
CA GLU A 13 -6.64 -0.95 -7.25
C GLU A 13 -6.50 0.17 -8.27
N GLY A 14 -5.33 0.25 -8.89
CA GLY A 14 -5.13 1.16 -10.00
C GLY A 14 -5.03 2.64 -9.63
N MET A 15 -4.47 2.96 -8.48
CA MET A 15 -4.25 4.36 -8.10
C MET A 15 -3.15 4.96 -8.97
N GLN A 16 -3.48 5.98 -9.75
CA GLN A 16 -2.56 6.57 -10.73
C GLN A 16 -1.90 7.82 -10.17
N PHE A 17 -0.58 7.90 -10.34
CA PHE A 17 0.21 9.04 -9.89
C PHE A 17 1.23 9.44 -10.93
N ARG A 18 1.41 10.75 -11.13
CA ARG A 18 2.58 11.28 -11.80
C ARG A 18 3.61 11.59 -10.71
N ALA A 19 4.79 10.99 -10.79
CA ALA A 19 5.78 11.10 -9.72
C ALA A 19 7.20 11.11 -10.28
N HIS A 20 8.17 11.39 -9.40
CA HIS A 20 9.56 11.62 -9.78
C HIS A 20 10.51 10.64 -9.12
N HIS A 21 10.11 9.35 -9.08
CA HIS A 21 10.95 8.31 -8.52
C HIS A 21 11.85 7.71 -9.60
N GLY A 22 13.11 7.53 -9.28
CA GLY A 22 14.06 6.89 -10.17
C GLY A 22 15.49 7.27 -9.86
N CYS A 23 16.44 6.39 -10.26
CA CYS A 23 17.86 6.61 -10.06
C CYS A 23 18.46 7.58 -11.08
N LEU A 24 17.85 7.69 -12.26
CA LEU A 24 18.35 8.56 -13.33
C LEU A 24 17.82 9.97 -13.14
N GLU A 25 18.68 10.96 -13.38
CA GLU A 25 18.32 12.37 -13.27
C GLU A 25 17.09 12.70 -14.13
N ARG A 26 17.04 12.20 -15.37
CA ARG A 26 15.89 12.43 -16.26
C ARG A 26 14.57 11.94 -15.68
N GLU A 27 14.59 10.86 -14.91
CA GLU A 27 13.38 10.35 -14.25
C GLU A 27 12.92 11.29 -13.15
N ARG A 28 13.86 11.85 -12.40
CA ARG A 28 13.54 12.78 -11.31
C ARG A 28 13.06 14.14 -11.83
N VAL A 29 13.58 14.58 -12.97
CA VAL A 29 13.20 15.87 -13.57
C VAL A 29 11.90 15.77 -14.35
N ALA A 30 11.82 14.82 -15.28
CA ALA A 30 10.64 14.67 -16.16
C ALA A 30 9.48 13.96 -15.48
N GLY A 31 9.78 13.04 -14.53
CA GLY A 31 8.78 12.21 -13.91
C GLY A 31 8.33 11.06 -14.79
N ASN A 32 7.45 10.25 -14.24
CA ASN A 32 6.87 9.11 -14.94
C ASN A 32 5.49 8.79 -14.36
N ASP A 33 4.77 7.90 -15.02
CA ASP A 33 3.48 7.43 -14.55
C ASP A 33 3.67 6.20 -13.68
N PHE A 34 3.04 6.22 -12.51
CA PHE A 34 3.08 5.14 -11.54
C PHE A 34 1.67 4.68 -11.22
N VAL A 35 1.54 3.42 -10.90
CA VAL A 35 0.29 2.86 -10.38
C VAL A 35 0.60 2.21 -9.04
N VAL A 36 -0.22 2.52 -8.06
CA VAL A 36 -0.11 1.90 -6.73
C VAL A 36 -1.36 1.09 -6.47
N ASP A 37 -1.16 -0.12 -5.96
CA ASP A 37 -2.24 -1.00 -5.54
C ASP A 37 -2.04 -1.34 -4.07
N PHE A 38 -3.14 -1.31 -3.33
CA PHE A 38 -3.19 -1.69 -1.92
C PHE A 38 -4.13 -2.84 -1.74
N ARG A 39 -3.76 -3.81 -0.91
CA ARG A 39 -4.60 -4.92 -0.54
C ARG A 39 -4.38 -5.24 0.94
N GLY A 40 -5.43 -5.21 1.75
CA GLY A 40 -5.30 -5.45 3.17
C GLY A 40 -6.41 -6.31 3.73
N ASP A 41 -6.08 -7.14 4.70
CA ASP A 41 -7.01 -8.00 5.41
C ASP A 41 -7.31 -7.41 6.77
N ILE A 42 -8.60 -7.32 7.09
CA ILE A 42 -9.08 -6.67 8.29
C ILE A 42 -10.38 -7.33 8.75
N ASP A 43 -10.66 -7.24 10.05
CA ASP A 43 -11.95 -7.66 10.59
C ASP A 43 -13.02 -6.67 10.13
N MET A 44 -13.96 -7.15 9.34
CA MET A 44 -15.07 -6.35 8.80
C MET A 44 -16.40 -6.63 9.49
N SER A 45 -16.39 -7.37 10.60
CA SER A 45 -17.62 -7.82 11.26
C SER A 45 -18.53 -6.67 11.68
N ALA A 46 -17.97 -5.64 12.30
CA ALA A 46 -18.74 -4.50 12.79
C ALA A 46 -19.41 -3.72 11.66
N ALA A 47 -18.64 -3.40 10.60
CA ALA A 47 -19.18 -2.66 9.46
C ALA A 47 -20.20 -3.49 8.69
N ALA A 48 -19.95 -4.80 8.55
CA ALA A 48 -20.86 -5.69 7.84
C ALA A 48 -22.22 -5.79 8.52
N GLU A 49 -22.25 -5.64 9.85
CA GLU A 49 -23.50 -5.71 10.62
C GLU A 49 -24.19 -4.36 10.73
N SER A 50 -23.44 -3.29 11.01
CA SER A 50 -24.00 -1.99 11.36
C SER A 50 -24.35 -1.09 10.18
N ASP A 51 -23.68 -1.26 9.06
CA ASP A 51 -23.75 -0.34 7.91
C ASP A 51 -23.35 1.09 8.27
N LYS A 52 -22.48 1.26 9.28
CA LYS A 52 -22.02 2.58 9.71
C LYS A 52 -20.58 2.81 9.27
N LEU A 53 -20.32 3.99 8.71
CA LEU A 53 -18.99 4.37 8.25
C LEU A 53 -17.95 4.33 9.38
N GLU A 54 -18.33 4.75 10.59
CA GLU A 54 -17.41 4.74 11.74
C GLU A 54 -16.94 3.35 12.15
N ASP A 55 -17.62 2.30 11.71
CA ASP A 55 -17.22 0.92 11.98
C ASP A 55 -16.34 0.35 10.86
N ALA A 56 -16.10 1.12 9.81
CA ALA A 56 -15.30 0.71 8.67
C ALA A 56 -13.98 1.49 8.60
N VAL A 57 -13.00 0.93 7.90
CA VAL A 57 -11.83 1.71 7.51
C VAL A 57 -12.23 2.64 6.37
N ASN A 58 -11.91 3.91 6.52
CA ASN A 58 -12.14 4.88 5.47
C ASN A 58 -11.01 4.81 4.44
N TYR A 59 -11.27 4.14 3.32
CA TYR A 59 -10.24 3.95 2.28
C TYR A 59 -9.77 5.25 1.63
N ALA A 60 -10.56 6.33 1.70
CA ALA A 60 -10.12 7.63 1.21
C ALA A 60 -8.90 8.13 1.99
N LEU A 61 -8.82 7.81 3.30
CA LEU A 61 -7.67 8.17 4.12
C LEU A 61 -6.45 7.33 3.76
N ILE A 62 -6.65 6.08 3.35
CA ILE A 62 -5.55 5.23 2.83
C ILE A 62 -5.00 5.86 1.55
N TYR A 63 -5.89 6.26 0.64
CA TYR A 63 -5.49 6.93 -0.60
C TYR A 63 -4.69 8.19 -0.30
N GLU A 64 -5.17 9.05 0.60
CA GLU A 64 -4.49 10.30 0.95
C GLU A 64 -3.08 10.05 1.49
N ALA A 65 -2.93 9.05 2.35
CA ALA A 65 -1.63 8.69 2.91
C ALA A 65 -0.66 8.22 1.81
N ILE A 66 -1.15 7.39 0.89
CA ILE A 66 -0.35 6.92 -0.24
C ILE A 66 0.03 8.07 -1.16
N ALA A 67 -0.92 8.94 -1.49
CA ALA A 67 -0.68 10.09 -2.36
C ALA A 67 0.39 11.03 -1.79
N GLU A 68 0.36 11.27 -0.49
CA GLU A 68 1.37 12.09 0.16
C GLU A 68 2.77 11.49 0.03
N GLU A 69 2.91 10.17 0.28
CA GLU A 69 4.21 9.52 0.14
C GLU A 69 4.68 9.49 -1.31
N MET A 70 3.76 9.29 -2.26
CA MET A 70 4.12 9.30 -3.67
C MET A 70 4.62 10.66 -4.16
N SER A 71 4.23 11.75 -3.51
CA SER A 71 4.67 13.10 -3.86
C SER A 71 6.12 13.39 -3.49
N LYS A 72 6.73 12.56 -2.63
CA LYS A 72 8.11 12.72 -2.18
C LYS A 72 9.02 11.81 -3.00
N PRO A 73 10.01 12.35 -3.74
CA PRO A 73 10.86 11.53 -4.60
C PRO A 73 11.68 10.50 -3.84
N SER A 74 11.90 9.34 -4.45
CA SER A 74 12.83 8.30 -4.01
C SER A 74 13.61 7.81 -5.22
N ASP A 75 14.84 7.35 -5.00
CA ASP A 75 15.63 6.77 -6.07
C ASP A 75 15.10 5.37 -6.46
N LEU A 76 14.65 4.60 -5.47
CA LEU A 76 14.24 3.22 -5.66
C LEU A 76 12.75 3.04 -5.37
N LEU A 77 12.09 2.17 -6.15
CA LEU A 77 10.70 1.77 -5.89
C LEU A 77 10.56 1.13 -4.52
N GLU A 78 11.54 0.33 -4.11
CA GLU A 78 11.57 -0.30 -2.80
C GLU A 78 11.50 0.73 -1.68
N HIS A 79 12.17 1.86 -1.85
CA HIS A 79 12.20 2.91 -0.84
C HIS A 79 10.86 3.62 -0.71
N VAL A 80 10.23 4.01 -1.83
CA VAL A 80 8.92 4.65 -1.76
C VAL A 80 7.86 3.66 -1.26
N ALA A 81 7.91 2.40 -1.69
CA ALA A 81 7.01 1.36 -1.19
C ALA A 81 7.21 1.16 0.32
N GLY A 82 8.45 1.17 0.80
CA GLY A 82 8.77 1.07 2.23
C GLY A 82 8.21 2.23 3.04
N ARG A 83 8.30 3.45 2.52
CA ARG A 83 7.72 4.63 3.19
C ARG A 83 6.20 4.52 3.29
N ILE A 84 5.56 4.06 2.20
CA ILE A 84 4.11 3.84 2.20
C ILE A 84 3.73 2.80 3.25
N VAL A 85 4.41 1.65 3.27
CA VAL A 85 4.13 0.58 4.23
C VAL A 85 4.27 1.09 5.66
N LYS A 86 5.34 1.81 5.96
CA LYS A 86 5.59 2.36 7.30
C LYS A 86 4.47 3.30 7.72
N THR A 87 4.06 4.19 6.83
CA THR A 87 3.00 5.16 7.10
C THR A 87 1.66 4.46 7.33
N LEU A 88 1.32 3.48 6.48
CA LEU A 88 0.06 2.76 6.62
C LEU A 88 0.03 1.89 7.88
N ALA A 89 1.14 1.25 8.23
CA ALA A 89 1.22 0.45 9.45
C ALA A 89 0.97 1.30 10.69
N ALA A 90 1.49 2.54 10.70
CA ALA A 90 1.30 3.46 11.83
C ALA A 90 -0.10 4.02 11.89
N LYS A 91 -0.68 4.39 10.75
CA LYS A 91 -2.01 5.03 10.70
C LYS A 91 -3.17 4.06 10.74
N PHE A 92 -2.97 2.83 10.27
CA PHE A 92 -4.03 1.83 10.17
C PHE A 92 -3.58 0.51 10.82
N PRO A 93 -3.33 0.52 12.15
CA PRO A 93 -2.81 -0.67 12.84
C PRO A 93 -3.81 -1.82 12.92
N GLU A 94 -5.08 -1.59 12.59
CA GLU A 94 -6.13 -2.59 12.62
C GLU A 94 -6.00 -3.64 11.51
N PHE A 95 -5.21 -3.37 10.45
CA PHE A 95 -4.98 -4.39 9.42
C PHE A 95 -4.14 -5.54 9.96
N ILE A 96 -4.62 -6.75 9.74
CA ILE A 96 -3.91 -7.98 10.13
C ILE A 96 -2.65 -8.13 9.28
N ARG A 97 -2.81 -7.88 7.98
CA ARG A 97 -1.73 -7.86 7.00
C ARG A 97 -2.16 -6.99 5.84
N PHE A 98 -1.21 -6.43 5.12
CA PHE A 98 -1.49 -5.74 3.88
C PHE A 98 -0.29 -5.78 2.95
N SER A 99 -0.52 -5.48 1.70
CA SER A 99 0.54 -5.33 0.71
C SER A 99 0.36 -4.03 -0.05
N VAL A 100 1.50 -3.49 -0.50
CA VAL A 100 1.55 -2.31 -1.35
C VAL A 100 2.39 -2.67 -2.57
N ARG A 101 1.82 -2.47 -3.75
CA ARG A 101 2.52 -2.67 -5.02
C ARG A 101 2.69 -1.33 -5.70
N VAL A 102 3.95 -0.97 -6.00
CA VAL A 102 4.28 0.23 -6.75
C VAL A 102 4.80 -0.18 -8.12
N SER A 103 4.12 0.27 -9.16
CA SER A 103 4.44 -0.05 -10.56
C SER A 103 4.90 1.20 -11.28
N LYS A 104 6.06 1.11 -11.94
CA LYS A 104 6.61 2.17 -12.78
C LYS A 104 6.39 1.80 -14.24
N LYS A 105 5.77 2.71 -14.99
CA LYS A 105 5.52 2.51 -16.42
C LYS A 105 6.80 2.72 -17.22
N ARG A 106 7.01 1.85 -18.21
CA ARG A 106 8.13 1.97 -19.15
C ARG A 106 9.47 2.21 -18.46
N PRO A 107 9.95 1.22 -17.67
CA PRO A 107 11.23 1.40 -16.99
C PRO A 107 12.38 1.59 -18.00
N PRO A 108 13.44 2.31 -17.60
CA PRO A 108 14.55 2.62 -18.52
C PRO A 108 15.47 1.42 -18.71
N VAL A 109 15.04 0.48 -19.55
CA VAL A 109 15.81 -0.72 -19.92
C VAL A 109 15.97 -0.75 -21.45
N ALA A 110 16.87 -1.59 -21.94
CA ALA A 110 17.17 -1.66 -23.38
C ALA A 110 16.04 -2.32 -24.19
N GLY A 111 15.22 -3.15 -23.58
CA GLY A 111 14.11 -3.84 -24.24
C GLY A 111 12.78 -3.16 -23.98
N ILE A 112 11.70 -3.83 -24.39
CA ILE A 112 10.33 -3.36 -24.18
C ILE A 112 9.79 -4.05 -22.92
N VAL A 113 9.62 -3.26 -21.86
CA VAL A 113 9.01 -3.70 -20.61
C VAL A 113 7.89 -2.73 -20.28
N GLN A 114 6.67 -3.22 -20.10
CA GLN A 114 5.53 -2.35 -19.82
C GLN A 114 5.62 -1.75 -18.40
N TRP A 115 5.93 -2.57 -17.43
CA TRP A 115 5.95 -2.18 -16.02
C TRP A 115 7.12 -2.82 -15.30
N SER A 116 7.73 -2.06 -14.41
CA SER A 116 8.58 -2.60 -13.35
C SER A 116 7.84 -2.43 -12.03
N ARG A 117 7.74 -3.48 -11.24
CA ARG A 117 6.91 -3.47 -10.03
C ARG A 117 7.67 -4.02 -8.85
N VAL A 118 7.42 -3.42 -7.68
CA VAL A 118 7.80 -4.01 -6.41
C VAL A 118 6.55 -4.15 -5.55
N THR A 119 6.47 -5.24 -4.83
CA THR A 119 5.39 -5.46 -3.85
C THR A 119 6.02 -5.74 -2.50
N LEU A 120 5.62 -4.98 -1.50
CA LEU A 120 6.03 -5.22 -0.13
C LEU A 120 4.83 -5.75 0.67
N TYR A 121 5.09 -6.73 1.49
CA TYR A 121 4.09 -7.36 2.35
C TYR A 121 4.38 -7.00 3.80
N HIS A 122 3.34 -6.59 4.50
CA HIS A 122 3.41 -6.25 5.91
C HIS A 122 2.43 -7.10 6.71
N LYS A 123 2.90 -7.63 7.83
CA LYS A 123 2.07 -8.38 8.76
C LYS A 123 2.32 -7.85 10.15
N SER A 124 1.25 -7.59 10.90
CA SER A 124 1.35 -7.22 12.30
C SER A 124 1.97 -8.38 13.08
N ILE A 125 2.98 -8.07 13.89
CA ILE A 125 3.64 -9.06 14.73
C ILE A 125 3.04 -8.98 16.12
N SER A 126 2.42 -10.07 16.57
CA SER A 126 1.92 -10.19 17.95
C SER A 126 3.04 -10.66 18.86
N ASN A 127 2.82 -10.52 20.19
CA ASN A 127 3.76 -11.06 21.17
C ASN A 127 3.92 -12.57 21.02
N ILE A 128 2.87 -13.27 20.62
CA ILE A 128 2.90 -14.71 20.39
C ILE A 128 3.85 -15.04 19.24
N ASP A 129 3.76 -14.31 18.14
CA ASP A 129 4.63 -14.49 16.98
C ASP A 129 6.10 -14.25 17.35
N LEU A 130 6.37 -13.23 18.16
CA LEU A 130 7.73 -12.93 18.62
C LEU A 130 8.30 -14.07 19.48
N GLN A 131 7.48 -14.69 20.31
CA GLN A 131 7.90 -15.79 21.17
C GLN A 131 8.20 -17.06 20.39
N GLN A 132 7.61 -17.24 19.21
CA GLN A 132 7.80 -18.41 18.37
C GLN A 132 9.07 -18.33 17.51
N LYS A 133 9.70 -17.19 17.47
CA LYS A 133 10.96 -16.99 16.73
C LYS A 133 12.16 -17.26 17.66
#